data_3df7fa5664bbcaf6687c271d1584a385
#
_entry.id   3df7fa5664bbcaf6687c271d1584a385
#
_cell.length_a   1.000
_cell.length_b   1.000
_cell.length_c   1.000
_cell.angle_alpha   90.00
_cell.angle_beta   90.00
_cell.angle_gamma   90.00
#
_symmetry.space_group_name_H-M   'P 1'
#
loop_
_entity.id
_entity.type
_entity.pdbx_description
1 polymer ?
#
loop_
_entity_poly.entity_id
_entity_poly.type
_entity_poly.pdbx_seq_one_letter_code
_entity_poly.pdbx_strand_id
1 'polypeptide(L)'
;MNVRRALLSMMSVLCLAAGACGGAEDVARPSSRGAIVSVAPVFEMTGPETSDYLAEWKYPVAAANGVRAHRVVYETVAADGTPTTASGLVLVPDTATERLRLVSYAHGTTVRRDEAPSADGETERARTVQFAAAGYAAVAPDYLGLGEGPGAHPYAHAPTEASASADLLLAARALLADQHRELDPGVLVTGFSQGAQAALALARELRGGTVPGFGLAASAAVSGAYAVREVQAPAALDGRVEGRRAVLYLGYWITAMNRIYHVYDDPAEAFQPPYAQRIEGLFDGYHDLLAVTSGLPNSPQKLLTPEFLALAANPTGAALRAMDDSDTVCDWASDVPVRLYAARGDRSVPFENSQRCMKAELGGTAELVDLGDIDHGDTVRTALPQILDWFRKTQPPA
;
A
#
# COMPACT_ATOMS: atom_id res chain seq x y z
N MET A 1 -57.15 -69.12 -9.09
CA MET A 1 -58.05 -69.38 -7.96
C MET A 1 -57.77 -68.34 -6.89
N ASN A 2 -58.82 -67.57 -6.60
CA ASN A 2 -59.08 -66.67 -5.42
C ASN A 2 -58.08 -65.52 -5.16
N VAL A 3 -58.32 -64.32 -5.55
CA VAL A 3 -59.27 -63.29 -5.14
C VAL A 3 -59.31 -63.07 -3.61
N ARG A 4 -58.85 -61.90 -3.14
CA ARG A 4 -59.59 -61.04 -2.22
C ARG A 4 -59.01 -59.61 -2.21
N ARG A 5 -59.89 -58.68 -2.54
CA ARG A 5 -59.80 -57.23 -2.37
C ARG A 5 -59.92 -56.86 -0.87
N ALA A 6 -59.28 -55.78 -0.49
CA ALA A 6 -59.76 -54.97 0.66
C ALA A 6 -59.37 -53.50 0.51
N LEU A 7 -60.35 -52.71 0.73
CA LEU A 7 -60.63 -51.31 0.47
C LEU A 7 -59.77 -50.31 1.23
N LEU A 8 -59.70 -49.14 0.58
CA LEU A 8 -59.33 -47.83 1.06
C LEU A 8 -59.83 -47.43 2.46
N SER A 9 -58.97 -46.66 3.14
CA SER A 9 -59.48 -45.56 3.99
C SER A 9 -58.58 -44.37 3.85
N MET A 10 -59.13 -43.35 3.27
CA MET A 10 -58.55 -41.99 3.05
C MET A 10 -58.72 -41.24 4.35
N MET A 11 -57.61 -40.83 4.98
CA MET A 11 -57.64 -39.92 6.13
C MET A 11 -56.89 -38.64 5.71
N SER A 12 -57.63 -37.59 5.43
CA SER A 12 -57.13 -36.26 5.12
C SER A 12 -56.60 -35.65 6.44
N VAL A 13 -55.29 -35.37 6.50
CA VAL A 13 -54.71 -34.53 7.56
C VAL A 13 -54.44 -33.15 6.99
N LEU A 14 -55.19 -32.20 7.51
CA LEU A 14 -55.05 -30.76 7.26
C LEU A 14 -53.85 -30.26 8.05
N CYS A 15 -52.71 -29.99 7.40
CA CYS A 15 -51.58 -29.30 8.00
C CYS A 15 -51.77 -27.81 7.86
N LEU A 16 -52.06 -27.10 8.97
CA LEU A 16 -51.92 -25.67 9.10
C LEU A 16 -50.43 -25.31 8.98
N ALA A 17 -50.07 -24.63 7.93
CA ALA A 17 -48.77 -23.97 7.83
C ALA A 17 -48.77 -22.68 8.65
N ALA A 18 -48.20 -22.73 9.86
CA ALA A 18 -47.79 -21.53 10.58
C ALA A 18 -46.52 -20.98 9.95
N GLY A 19 -46.64 -19.86 9.21
CA GLY A 19 -45.49 -19.11 8.71
C GLY A 19 -44.68 -18.53 9.88
N ALA A 20 -43.52 -19.13 10.15
CA ALA A 20 -42.49 -18.47 10.92
C ALA A 20 -41.56 -17.73 9.92
N CYS A 21 -41.74 -16.42 9.81
CA CYS A 21 -40.69 -15.54 9.25
C CYS A 21 -39.53 -15.55 10.25
N GLY A 22 -38.63 -16.52 10.12
CA GLY A 22 -37.32 -16.45 10.73
C GLY A 22 -36.51 -15.45 9.93
N GLY A 23 -36.32 -14.25 10.45
CA GLY A 23 -35.25 -13.37 10.01
C GLY A 23 -33.94 -14.14 10.14
N ALA A 24 -33.26 -14.37 9.03
CA ALA A 24 -31.87 -14.77 9.05
C ALA A 24 -31.12 -13.61 9.72
N GLU A 25 -30.77 -13.77 10.98
CA GLU A 25 -29.72 -12.95 11.57
C GLU A 25 -28.50 -13.17 10.71
N ASP A 26 -28.06 -12.11 10.06
CA ASP A 26 -26.80 -12.05 9.35
C ASP A 26 -25.71 -12.25 10.43
N VAL A 27 -25.36 -13.50 10.69
CA VAL A 27 -24.21 -13.82 11.52
C VAL A 27 -23.01 -13.28 10.74
N ALA A 28 -22.53 -12.12 11.17
CA ALA A 28 -21.33 -11.49 10.63
C ALA A 28 -20.25 -12.59 10.53
N ARG A 29 -19.90 -12.98 9.31
CA ARG A 29 -18.80 -13.93 9.09
C ARG A 29 -17.58 -13.32 9.80
N PRO A 30 -16.82 -14.12 10.59
CA PRO A 30 -15.59 -13.61 11.16
C PRO A 30 -14.75 -13.03 10.03
N SER A 31 -14.15 -11.87 10.27
CA SER A 31 -13.31 -11.17 9.30
C SER A 31 -12.28 -12.15 8.74
N SER A 32 -12.34 -12.44 7.45
CA SER A 32 -11.41 -13.29 6.72
C SER A 32 -10.15 -12.52 6.29
N ARG A 33 -9.98 -11.28 6.75
CA ARG A 33 -8.86 -10.40 6.40
C ARG A 33 -7.52 -11.10 6.64
N GLY A 34 -6.65 -11.04 5.62
CA GLY A 34 -5.36 -11.73 5.60
C GLY A 34 -5.45 -13.24 5.31
N ALA A 35 -6.64 -13.81 5.05
CA ALA A 35 -6.74 -15.19 4.62
C ALA A 35 -6.11 -15.36 3.24
N ILE A 36 -5.28 -16.38 3.08
CA ILE A 36 -4.59 -16.68 1.82
C ILE A 36 -5.60 -17.23 0.82
N VAL A 37 -5.68 -16.62 -0.35
CA VAL A 37 -6.45 -17.09 -1.51
C VAL A 37 -5.58 -18.00 -2.39
N SER A 38 -4.35 -17.55 -2.68
CA SER A 38 -3.38 -18.35 -3.44
C SER A 38 -1.94 -17.97 -3.10
N VAL A 39 -1.02 -18.90 -3.33
CA VAL A 39 0.43 -18.71 -3.22
C VAL A 39 1.09 -19.23 -4.48
N ALA A 40 1.97 -18.45 -5.08
CA ALA A 40 2.78 -18.85 -6.23
C ALA A 40 4.26 -18.49 -6.00
N PRO A 41 5.22 -19.36 -6.39
CA PRO A 41 6.62 -19.00 -6.36
C PRO A 41 6.89 -17.91 -7.41
N VAL A 42 7.77 -16.95 -7.08
CA VAL A 42 8.20 -15.88 -8.01
C VAL A 42 9.63 -16.14 -8.45
N PHE A 43 10.54 -16.30 -7.50
CA PHE A 43 11.93 -16.67 -7.75
C PHE A 43 12.56 -17.30 -6.50
N GLU A 44 13.69 -17.95 -6.72
CA GLU A 44 14.60 -18.43 -5.67
C GLU A 44 16.02 -18.08 -6.08
N MET A 45 16.81 -17.56 -5.17
CA MET A 45 18.21 -17.18 -5.38
C MET A 45 19.06 -17.71 -4.23
N THR A 46 20.22 -18.26 -4.56
CA THR A 46 21.28 -18.57 -3.59
C THR A 46 21.90 -17.28 -3.04
N GLY A 47 22.69 -17.35 -1.98
CA GLY A 47 23.40 -16.19 -1.43
C GLY A 47 24.26 -15.45 -2.47
N PRO A 48 25.12 -16.12 -3.26
CA PRO A 48 25.86 -15.49 -4.34
C PRO A 48 24.97 -14.81 -5.39
N GLU A 49 23.91 -15.48 -5.88
CA GLU A 49 22.97 -14.90 -6.85
C GLU A 49 22.22 -13.69 -6.28
N THR A 50 21.85 -13.73 -5.01
CA THR A 50 21.24 -12.59 -4.31
C THR A 50 22.20 -11.40 -4.22
N SER A 51 23.50 -11.66 -3.95
CA SER A 51 24.52 -10.62 -3.91
C SER A 51 24.72 -9.96 -5.29
N ASP A 52 24.80 -10.77 -6.35
CA ASP A 52 24.96 -10.27 -7.72
C ASP A 52 23.73 -9.46 -8.17
N TYR A 53 22.52 -9.96 -7.89
CA TYR A 53 21.26 -9.26 -8.15
C TYR A 53 21.21 -7.90 -7.44
N LEU A 54 21.51 -7.85 -6.14
CA LEU A 54 21.50 -6.59 -5.39
C LEU A 54 22.60 -5.61 -5.81
N ALA A 55 23.76 -6.12 -6.26
CA ALA A 55 24.82 -5.27 -6.79
C ALA A 55 24.41 -4.61 -8.11
N GLU A 56 23.75 -5.35 -9.02
CA GLU A 56 23.18 -4.82 -10.27
C GLU A 56 22.20 -3.68 -9.99
N TRP A 57 21.31 -3.86 -9.02
CA TRP A 57 20.32 -2.85 -8.63
C TRP A 57 20.87 -1.76 -7.68
N LYS A 58 22.19 -1.82 -7.36
CA LYS A 58 22.89 -0.85 -6.48
C LYS A 58 22.39 -0.81 -5.04
N TYR A 59 21.98 -1.98 -4.52
CA TYR A 59 21.64 -2.21 -3.12
C TYR A 59 22.51 -3.32 -2.50
N PRO A 60 23.85 -3.22 -2.53
CA PRO A 60 24.71 -4.31 -2.08
C PRO A 60 24.52 -4.61 -0.58
N VAL A 61 24.41 -5.89 -0.27
CA VAL A 61 24.35 -6.42 1.10
C VAL A 61 25.53 -7.34 1.32
N ALA A 62 26.33 -7.06 2.35
CA ALA A 62 27.46 -7.91 2.69
C ALA A 62 26.98 -9.28 3.21
N ALA A 63 27.57 -10.37 2.73
CA ALA A 63 27.23 -11.74 3.12
C ALA A 63 25.72 -12.03 3.00
N ALA A 64 25.14 -11.78 1.81
CA ALA A 64 23.73 -11.99 1.55
C ALA A 64 23.32 -13.46 1.75
N ASN A 65 22.17 -13.65 2.41
CA ASN A 65 21.50 -14.94 2.42
C ASN A 65 20.84 -15.22 1.06
N GLY A 66 20.60 -16.49 0.76
CA GLY A 66 19.66 -16.86 -0.29
C GLY A 66 18.25 -16.39 0.06
N VAL A 67 17.40 -16.22 -0.95
CA VAL A 67 16.04 -15.68 -0.78
C VAL A 67 15.07 -16.50 -1.62
N ARG A 68 13.96 -16.92 -1.00
CA ARG A 68 12.80 -17.48 -1.70
C ARG A 68 11.68 -16.45 -1.70
N ALA A 69 11.08 -16.23 -2.86
CA ALA A 69 10.04 -15.23 -3.08
C ALA A 69 8.72 -15.89 -3.46
N HIS A 70 7.65 -15.46 -2.81
CA HIS A 70 6.29 -15.92 -3.07
C HIS A 70 5.39 -14.72 -3.36
N ARG A 71 4.57 -14.83 -4.40
CA ARG A 71 3.40 -13.98 -4.55
C ARG A 71 2.27 -14.58 -3.74
N VAL A 72 1.66 -13.79 -2.90
CA VAL A 72 0.51 -14.17 -2.09
C VAL A 72 -0.67 -13.30 -2.48
N VAL A 73 -1.79 -13.93 -2.85
CA VAL A 73 -3.10 -13.28 -2.99
C VAL A 73 -3.87 -13.54 -1.70
N TYR A 74 -4.44 -12.49 -1.12
CA TYR A 74 -5.07 -12.54 0.19
C TYR A 74 -6.34 -11.71 0.25
N GLU A 75 -7.24 -12.05 1.16
CA GLU A 75 -8.47 -11.31 1.43
C GLU A 75 -8.18 -10.02 2.21
N THR A 76 -8.81 -8.93 1.78
CA THR A 76 -8.72 -7.60 2.37
C THR A 76 -10.05 -6.85 2.18
N VAL A 77 -10.06 -5.54 2.40
CA VAL A 77 -11.24 -4.68 2.24
C VAL A 77 -10.97 -3.54 1.27
N ALA A 78 -11.99 -3.20 0.48
CA ALA A 78 -12.01 -2.00 -0.35
C ALA A 78 -12.20 -0.73 0.49
N ALA A 79 -12.16 0.44 -0.14
CA ALA A 79 -12.31 1.73 0.52
C ALA A 79 -13.67 1.91 1.24
N ASP A 80 -14.71 1.26 0.73
CA ASP A 80 -16.06 1.24 1.33
C ASP A 80 -16.26 0.15 2.40
N GLY A 81 -15.20 -0.59 2.74
CA GLY A 81 -15.23 -1.69 3.69
C GLY A 81 -15.74 -3.03 3.13
N THR A 82 -16.12 -3.10 1.85
CA THR A 82 -16.54 -4.35 1.24
C THR A 82 -15.37 -5.33 1.06
N PRO A 83 -15.61 -6.65 1.18
CA PRO A 83 -14.57 -7.66 0.94
C PRO A 83 -14.00 -7.59 -0.48
N THR A 84 -12.68 -7.68 -0.58
CA THR A 84 -11.94 -7.75 -1.85
C THR A 84 -10.66 -8.55 -1.66
N THR A 85 -9.82 -8.63 -2.69
CA THR A 85 -8.50 -9.25 -2.60
C THR A 85 -7.40 -8.27 -2.99
N ALA A 86 -6.21 -8.52 -2.48
CA ALA A 86 -4.99 -7.88 -2.91
C ALA A 86 -3.90 -8.93 -3.10
N SER A 87 -2.80 -8.54 -3.70
CA SER A 87 -1.59 -9.36 -3.76
C SER A 87 -0.40 -8.66 -3.13
N GLY A 88 0.65 -9.41 -2.88
CA GLY A 88 1.91 -8.90 -2.39
C GLY A 88 3.04 -9.92 -2.46
N LEU A 89 4.25 -9.43 -2.35
CA LEU A 89 5.46 -10.22 -2.34
C LEU A 89 5.82 -10.60 -0.90
N VAL A 90 6.08 -11.88 -0.65
CA VAL A 90 6.61 -12.39 0.62
C VAL A 90 7.97 -13.03 0.36
N LEU A 91 8.99 -12.54 1.03
CA LEU A 91 10.38 -12.98 0.92
C LEU A 91 10.81 -13.70 2.19
N VAL A 92 11.34 -14.89 2.04
CA VAL A 92 11.83 -15.73 3.12
C VAL A 92 13.34 -15.92 2.95
N PRO A 93 14.17 -15.49 3.94
CA PRO A 93 15.61 -15.69 3.87
C PRO A 93 15.94 -17.18 4.04
N ASP A 94 16.96 -17.64 3.32
CA ASP A 94 17.50 -18.99 3.50
C ASP A 94 18.45 -19.03 4.69
N THR A 95 17.87 -19.15 5.87
CA THR A 95 18.55 -19.21 7.16
C THR A 95 18.05 -20.40 7.96
N ALA A 96 18.84 -20.88 8.91
CA ALA A 96 18.43 -21.96 9.82
C ALA A 96 17.49 -21.49 10.95
N THR A 97 17.28 -20.18 11.08
CA THR A 97 16.50 -19.59 12.19
C THR A 97 15.01 -19.86 12.00
N GLU A 98 14.37 -20.47 12.98
CA GLU A 98 12.92 -20.76 12.94
C GLU A 98 12.09 -19.48 13.14
N ARG A 99 12.52 -18.58 14.01
CA ARG A 99 11.85 -17.31 14.30
C ARG A 99 12.49 -16.17 13.51
N LEU A 100 11.70 -15.42 12.74
CA LEU A 100 12.17 -14.36 11.86
C LEU A 100 11.56 -13.01 12.28
N ARG A 101 12.35 -11.96 12.20
CA ARG A 101 11.85 -10.58 12.26
C ARG A 101 11.34 -10.15 10.90
N LEU A 102 10.28 -9.35 10.91
CA LEU A 102 9.57 -8.96 9.70
C LEU A 102 9.83 -7.50 9.35
N VAL A 103 10.18 -7.26 8.09
CA VAL A 103 10.21 -5.93 7.47
C VAL A 103 9.06 -5.81 6.47
N SER A 104 8.25 -4.77 6.60
CA SER A 104 7.28 -4.35 5.58
C SER A 104 7.87 -3.19 4.79
N TYR A 105 8.07 -3.38 3.49
CA TYR A 105 8.49 -2.35 2.55
C TYR A 105 7.32 -1.95 1.66
N ALA A 106 6.94 -0.70 1.69
CA ALA A 106 5.88 -0.11 0.88
C ALA A 106 6.49 0.62 -0.33
N HIS A 107 6.06 0.23 -1.55
CA HIS A 107 6.65 0.72 -2.80
C HIS A 107 6.14 2.11 -3.20
N GLY A 108 6.91 2.80 -4.06
CA GLY A 108 6.57 4.09 -4.63
C GLY A 108 5.49 4.02 -5.71
N THR A 109 5.17 5.18 -6.31
CA THR A 109 4.15 5.31 -7.35
C THR A 109 4.46 4.44 -8.56
N THR A 110 3.51 3.58 -8.94
CA THR A 110 3.44 2.89 -10.22
C THR A 110 2.06 3.06 -10.85
N VAL A 111 1.98 3.07 -12.17
CA VAL A 111 0.73 3.22 -12.92
C VAL A 111 0.26 1.90 -13.54
N ARG A 112 1.17 0.93 -13.72
CA ARG A 112 0.86 -0.39 -14.24
C ARG A 112 0.82 -1.43 -13.14
N ARG A 113 -0.18 -2.30 -13.20
CA ARG A 113 -0.38 -3.35 -12.20
C ARG A 113 0.70 -4.42 -12.21
N ASP A 114 1.30 -4.69 -13.37
CA ASP A 114 2.40 -5.64 -13.49
C ASP A 114 3.77 -5.08 -13.06
N GLU A 115 3.87 -3.77 -12.78
CA GLU A 115 5.05 -3.16 -12.15
C GLU A 115 5.03 -3.25 -10.60
N ALA A 116 4.04 -3.93 -10.03
CA ALA A 116 3.97 -4.21 -8.60
C ALA A 116 5.04 -5.22 -8.15
N PRO A 117 5.49 -5.20 -6.88
CA PRO A 117 6.59 -6.04 -6.38
C PRO A 117 6.39 -7.54 -6.61
N SER A 118 5.16 -8.04 -6.47
CA SER A 118 4.88 -9.48 -6.64
C SER A 118 4.76 -9.91 -8.10
N ALA A 119 4.59 -8.95 -9.04
CA ALA A 119 4.52 -9.17 -10.48
C ALA A 119 5.91 -8.99 -11.12
N ASP A 120 6.10 -8.00 -12.03
CA ASP A 120 7.35 -7.78 -12.75
C ASP A 120 8.12 -6.53 -12.29
N GLY A 121 7.75 -5.94 -11.14
CA GLY A 121 8.32 -4.72 -10.58
C GLY A 121 9.72 -4.91 -10.01
N GLU A 122 10.72 -5.17 -10.86
CA GLU A 122 12.08 -5.53 -10.43
C GLU A 122 12.76 -4.49 -9.54
N THR A 123 12.57 -3.19 -9.80
CA THR A 123 13.14 -2.12 -8.97
C THR A 123 12.63 -2.18 -7.53
N GLU A 124 11.32 -2.32 -7.34
CA GLU A 124 10.70 -2.39 -6.01
C GLU A 124 10.97 -3.74 -5.34
N ARG A 125 11.10 -4.79 -6.16
CA ARG A 125 11.53 -6.11 -5.72
C ARG A 125 12.96 -6.08 -5.14
N ALA A 126 13.91 -5.46 -5.83
CA ALA A 126 15.30 -5.33 -5.35
C ALA A 126 15.38 -4.55 -4.03
N ARG A 127 14.58 -3.49 -3.88
CA ARG A 127 14.46 -2.73 -2.63
C ARG A 127 13.93 -3.57 -1.47
N THR A 128 13.09 -4.56 -1.75
CA THR A 128 12.58 -5.49 -0.73
C THR A 128 13.57 -6.62 -0.46
N VAL A 129 14.21 -7.17 -1.50
CA VAL A 129 15.17 -8.28 -1.40
C VAL A 129 16.33 -7.97 -0.46
N GLN A 130 16.80 -6.72 -0.40
CA GLN A 130 17.92 -6.35 0.49
C GLN A 130 17.66 -6.69 1.98
N PHE A 131 16.39 -6.61 2.43
CA PHE A 131 16.04 -6.95 3.80
C PHE A 131 16.07 -8.48 4.01
N ALA A 132 15.56 -9.24 3.03
CA ALA A 132 15.61 -10.70 3.09
C ALA A 132 17.06 -11.21 2.99
N ALA A 133 17.87 -10.64 2.10
CA ALA A 133 19.30 -10.91 2.01
C ALA A 133 20.03 -10.64 3.34
N ALA A 134 19.55 -9.69 4.13
CA ALA A 134 20.09 -9.36 5.45
C ALA A 134 19.60 -10.29 6.58
N GLY A 135 18.71 -11.26 6.30
CA GLY A 135 18.22 -12.26 7.25
C GLY A 135 16.84 -11.95 7.86
N TYR A 136 16.13 -10.93 7.41
CA TYR A 136 14.73 -10.68 7.80
C TYR A 136 13.78 -11.45 6.90
N ALA A 137 12.60 -11.83 7.39
CA ALA A 137 11.46 -11.99 6.50
C ALA A 137 11.08 -10.61 5.97
N ALA A 138 10.68 -10.49 4.70
CA ALA A 138 10.29 -9.20 4.16
C ALA A 138 9.01 -9.33 3.34
N VAL A 139 8.15 -8.32 3.41
CA VAL A 139 6.92 -8.25 2.62
C VAL A 139 6.84 -6.92 1.89
N ALA A 140 6.25 -6.95 0.69
CA ALA A 140 5.90 -5.75 -0.05
C ALA A 140 4.48 -5.89 -0.59
N PRO A 141 3.50 -5.12 -0.07
CA PRO A 141 2.14 -5.10 -0.63
C PRO A 141 2.17 -4.54 -2.05
N ASP A 142 1.34 -5.09 -2.94
CA ASP A 142 1.11 -4.49 -4.26
C ASP A 142 0.08 -3.35 -4.20
N TYR A 143 -0.65 -3.22 -3.09
CA TYR A 143 -1.84 -2.40 -2.85
C TYR A 143 -3.08 -2.89 -3.63
N LEU A 144 -4.24 -2.28 -3.35
CA LEU A 144 -5.47 -2.56 -4.09
C LEU A 144 -5.33 -2.14 -5.56
N GLY A 145 -5.88 -2.90 -6.46
CA GLY A 145 -5.93 -2.59 -7.89
C GLY A 145 -4.60 -2.73 -8.65
N LEU A 146 -3.52 -3.12 -7.96
CA LEU A 146 -2.23 -3.48 -8.56
C LEU A 146 -1.95 -4.97 -8.36
N GLY A 147 -0.91 -5.50 -9.03
CA GLY A 147 -0.62 -6.93 -9.06
C GLY A 147 -1.85 -7.72 -9.52
N GLU A 148 -2.27 -8.71 -8.74
CA GLU A 148 -3.45 -9.55 -9.03
C GLU A 148 -4.75 -9.03 -8.37
N GLY A 149 -4.71 -7.91 -7.64
CA GLY A 149 -5.88 -7.30 -7.04
C GLY A 149 -6.88 -6.78 -8.10
N PRO A 150 -8.20 -6.93 -7.89
CA PRO A 150 -9.20 -6.42 -8.82
C PRO A 150 -9.35 -4.88 -8.74
N GLY A 151 -9.98 -4.30 -9.76
CA GLY A 151 -10.35 -2.89 -9.81
C GLY A 151 -9.19 -1.97 -10.15
N ALA A 152 -9.39 -0.67 -9.95
CA ALA A 152 -8.39 0.37 -10.13
C ALA A 152 -7.69 0.70 -8.81
N HIS A 153 -6.43 1.11 -8.89
CA HIS A 153 -5.64 1.48 -7.72
C HIS A 153 -6.17 2.76 -7.05
N PRO A 154 -6.52 2.73 -5.76
CA PRO A 154 -6.88 3.92 -4.96
C PRO A 154 -5.59 4.67 -4.56
N TYR A 155 -4.94 5.28 -5.54
CA TYR A 155 -3.62 5.89 -5.45
C TYR A 155 -3.49 6.88 -4.28
N ALA A 156 -2.51 6.65 -3.41
CA ALA A 156 -2.21 7.46 -2.22
C ALA A 156 -3.43 7.65 -1.28
N HIS A 157 -4.31 6.64 -1.20
CA HIS A 157 -5.37 6.56 -0.22
C HIS A 157 -4.86 5.82 1.02
N ALA A 158 -4.38 6.55 2.01
CA ALA A 158 -3.70 6.01 3.19
C ALA A 158 -4.49 4.90 3.92
N PRO A 159 -5.84 4.98 4.11
CA PRO A 159 -6.59 3.90 4.75
C PRO A 159 -6.52 2.56 4.00
N THR A 160 -6.64 2.55 2.66
CA THR A 160 -6.58 1.29 1.89
C THR A 160 -5.16 0.75 1.76
N GLU A 161 -4.15 1.62 1.71
CA GLU A 161 -2.74 1.20 1.74
C GLU A 161 -2.39 0.56 3.08
N ALA A 162 -2.87 1.12 4.19
CA ALA A 162 -2.69 0.54 5.52
C ALA A 162 -3.40 -0.80 5.65
N SER A 163 -4.67 -0.91 5.23
CA SER A 163 -5.44 -2.16 5.36
C SER A 163 -4.85 -3.29 4.51
N ALA A 164 -4.51 -3.02 3.25
CA ALA A 164 -3.87 -4.01 2.38
C ALA A 164 -2.50 -4.45 2.93
N SER A 165 -1.70 -3.51 3.45
CA SER A 165 -0.41 -3.82 4.07
C SER A 165 -0.57 -4.67 5.33
N ALA A 166 -1.51 -4.33 6.21
CA ALA A 166 -1.79 -5.07 7.44
C ALA A 166 -2.25 -6.51 7.16
N ASP A 167 -3.13 -6.68 6.16
CA ASP A 167 -3.63 -7.99 5.78
C ASP A 167 -2.55 -8.87 5.13
N LEU A 168 -1.58 -8.27 4.41
CA LEU A 168 -0.40 -9.00 3.94
C LEU A 168 0.48 -9.51 5.10
N LEU A 169 0.60 -8.76 6.22
CA LEU A 169 1.32 -9.26 7.40
C LEU A 169 0.66 -10.53 7.96
N LEU A 170 -0.69 -10.53 8.02
CA LEU A 170 -1.45 -11.71 8.48
C LEU A 170 -1.26 -12.91 7.53
N ALA A 171 -1.35 -12.67 6.22
CA ALA A 171 -1.11 -13.69 5.20
C ALA A 171 0.33 -14.23 5.25
N ALA A 172 1.33 -13.35 5.40
CA ALA A 172 2.72 -13.77 5.53
C ALA A 172 2.95 -14.64 6.77
N ARG A 173 2.32 -14.32 7.90
CA ARG A 173 2.39 -15.16 9.11
C ARG A 173 1.81 -16.54 8.87
N ALA A 174 0.68 -16.65 8.19
CA ALA A 174 0.07 -17.94 7.85
C ALA A 174 0.98 -18.75 6.90
N LEU A 175 1.51 -18.11 5.84
CA LEU A 175 2.44 -18.76 4.91
C LEU A 175 3.71 -19.28 5.61
N LEU A 176 4.30 -18.50 6.51
CA LEU A 176 5.52 -18.90 7.20
C LEU A 176 5.24 -20.00 8.23
N ALA A 177 4.09 -19.98 8.89
CA ALA A 177 3.67 -21.05 9.81
C ALA A 177 3.55 -22.40 9.10
N ASP A 178 3.02 -22.43 7.86
CA ASP A 178 2.98 -23.65 7.03
C ASP A 178 4.38 -24.15 6.65
N GLN A 179 5.39 -23.28 6.69
CA GLN A 179 6.81 -23.61 6.48
C GLN A 179 7.58 -23.87 7.80
N HIS A 180 6.87 -24.04 8.92
CA HIS A 180 7.44 -24.21 10.27
C HIS A 180 8.34 -23.04 10.69
N ARG A 181 7.98 -21.83 10.27
CA ARG A 181 8.64 -20.57 10.66
C ARG A 181 7.69 -19.69 11.44
N GLU A 182 8.20 -18.97 12.41
CA GLU A 182 7.46 -18.00 13.20
C GLU A 182 7.89 -16.58 12.86
N LEU A 183 6.94 -15.64 12.87
CA LEU A 183 7.25 -14.22 12.81
C LEU A 183 7.22 -13.58 14.20
N ASP A 184 8.24 -12.79 14.50
CA ASP A 184 8.21 -11.90 15.67
C ASP A 184 7.02 -10.93 15.56
N PRO A 185 6.35 -10.59 16.68
CA PRO A 185 5.24 -9.66 16.66
C PRO A 185 5.64 -8.22 16.32
N GLY A 186 6.90 -7.85 16.51
CA GLY A 186 7.42 -6.51 16.22
C GLY A 186 7.77 -6.33 14.75
N VAL A 187 7.02 -5.48 14.03
CA VAL A 187 7.22 -5.21 12.61
C VAL A 187 8.10 -3.97 12.42
N LEU A 188 9.10 -4.10 11.56
CA LEU A 188 9.89 -2.99 11.03
C LEU A 188 9.20 -2.48 9.76
N VAL A 189 8.89 -1.19 9.71
CA VAL A 189 8.10 -0.62 8.60
C VAL A 189 8.93 0.42 7.86
N THR A 190 8.97 0.32 6.53
CA THR A 190 9.64 1.31 5.69
C THR A 190 8.93 1.45 4.34
N GLY A 191 9.19 2.55 3.64
CA GLY A 191 8.62 2.78 2.31
C GLY A 191 9.15 4.06 1.68
N PHE A 192 8.88 4.22 0.40
CA PHE A 192 9.39 5.33 -0.40
C PHE A 192 8.26 6.06 -1.13
N SER A 193 8.29 7.41 -1.14
CA SER A 193 7.34 8.25 -1.88
C SER A 193 5.89 7.96 -1.45
N GLN A 194 4.98 7.52 -2.34
CA GLN A 194 3.66 6.98 -1.98
C GLN A 194 3.80 5.95 -0.85
N GLY A 195 4.75 5.03 -0.98
CA GLY A 195 4.98 4.00 0.03
C GLY A 195 5.47 4.54 1.38
N ALA A 196 6.04 5.72 1.44
CA ALA A 196 6.37 6.34 2.73
C ALA A 196 5.12 6.78 3.48
N GLN A 197 4.11 7.30 2.78
CA GLN A 197 2.80 7.58 3.35
C GLN A 197 2.11 6.28 3.80
N ALA A 198 2.09 5.26 2.94
CA ALA A 198 1.56 3.93 3.26
C ALA A 198 2.27 3.30 4.47
N ALA A 199 3.59 3.45 4.59
CA ALA A 199 4.38 2.95 5.70
C ALA A 199 3.98 3.63 7.03
N LEU A 200 3.80 4.95 7.05
CA LEU A 200 3.33 5.63 8.26
C LEU A 200 1.87 5.30 8.60
N ALA A 201 1.02 5.10 7.58
CA ALA A 201 -0.36 4.63 7.78
C ALA A 201 -0.38 3.23 8.43
N LEU A 202 0.41 2.28 7.92
CA LEU A 202 0.57 0.95 8.55
C LEU A 202 1.19 1.06 9.95
N ALA A 203 2.20 1.90 10.14
CA ALA A 203 2.83 2.09 11.44
C ALA A 203 1.84 2.59 12.50
N ARG A 204 0.92 3.50 12.13
CA ARG A 204 -0.18 3.95 12.98
C ARG A 204 -1.12 2.81 13.39
N GLU A 205 -1.51 1.95 12.44
CA GLU A 205 -2.36 0.79 12.71
C GLU A 205 -1.67 -0.22 13.66
N LEU A 206 -0.40 -0.53 13.40
CA LEU A 206 0.39 -1.41 14.26
C LEU A 206 0.55 -0.84 15.68
N ARG A 207 0.79 0.46 15.78
CA ARG A 207 0.88 1.16 17.08
C ARG A 207 -0.45 1.19 17.81
N GLY A 208 -1.56 1.34 17.07
CA GLY A 208 -2.94 1.31 17.59
C GLY A 208 -3.41 -0.07 18.03
N GLY A 209 -2.65 -1.15 17.76
CA GLY A 209 -3.01 -2.52 18.11
C GLY A 209 -4.17 -3.09 17.27
N THR A 210 -4.44 -2.53 16.10
CA THR A 210 -5.53 -2.96 15.21
C THR A 210 -5.16 -4.17 14.35
N VAL A 211 -3.87 -4.51 14.27
CA VAL A 211 -3.36 -5.66 13.51
C VAL A 211 -3.12 -6.84 14.45
N PRO A 212 -3.94 -7.89 14.43
CA PRO A 212 -3.88 -8.97 15.42
C PRO A 212 -2.51 -9.67 15.46
N GLY A 213 -1.88 -9.67 16.63
CA GLY A 213 -0.62 -10.37 16.89
C GLY A 213 0.63 -9.67 16.30
N PHE A 214 0.48 -8.42 15.80
CA PHE A 214 1.58 -7.58 15.38
C PHE A 214 1.55 -6.21 16.09
N GLY A 215 2.71 -5.63 16.27
CA GLY A 215 2.92 -4.28 16.78
C GLY A 215 4.08 -3.61 16.05
N LEU A 216 4.18 -2.30 16.17
CA LEU A 216 5.29 -1.56 15.56
C LEU A 216 6.58 -1.74 16.39
N ALA A 217 7.69 -2.11 15.74
CA ALA A 217 9.01 -2.17 16.36
C ALA A 217 9.86 -0.92 16.04
N ALA A 218 9.82 -0.46 14.80
CA ALA A 218 10.40 0.80 14.33
C ALA A 218 9.84 1.17 12.96
N SER A 219 9.88 2.44 12.59
CA SER A 219 9.47 2.90 11.25
C SER A 219 10.49 3.86 10.64
N ALA A 220 10.71 3.72 9.32
CA ALA A 220 11.58 4.60 8.53
C ALA A 220 10.92 4.95 7.20
N ALA A 221 10.46 6.18 7.03
CA ALA A 221 9.74 6.61 5.86
C ALA A 221 10.57 7.59 5.00
N VAL A 222 10.62 7.38 3.67
CA VAL A 222 11.50 8.10 2.75
C VAL A 222 10.70 8.95 1.78
N SER A 223 10.82 10.28 1.87
CA SER A 223 10.27 11.26 0.92
C SER A 223 8.78 11.09 0.64
N GLY A 224 7.95 11.02 1.69
CA GLY A 224 6.51 10.83 1.57
C GLY A 224 5.72 12.13 1.54
N ALA A 225 4.58 12.12 0.83
CA ALA A 225 3.62 13.21 0.78
C ALA A 225 2.68 13.14 1.99
N TYR A 226 3.18 13.52 3.16
CA TYR A 226 2.47 13.36 4.43
C TYR A 226 1.45 14.48 4.72
N ALA A 227 1.52 15.59 4.00
CA ALA A 227 0.69 16.77 4.17
C ALA A 227 0.15 17.21 2.80
N VAL A 228 -0.82 16.46 2.29
CA VAL A 228 -1.38 16.68 0.95
C VAL A 228 -2.01 18.05 0.86
N ARG A 229 -2.83 18.42 1.85
CA ARG A 229 -3.55 19.69 1.88
C ARG A 229 -2.65 20.90 2.05
N GLU A 230 -1.72 20.84 3.03
CA GLU A 230 -0.94 22.03 3.41
C GLU A 230 0.34 22.20 2.61
N VAL A 231 0.89 21.12 2.03
CA VAL A 231 2.20 21.14 1.37
C VAL A 231 2.15 20.61 -0.05
N GLN A 232 1.71 19.35 -0.25
CA GLN A 232 1.89 18.68 -1.53
C GLN A 232 1.03 19.27 -2.64
N ALA A 233 -0.26 19.51 -2.40
CA ALA A 233 -1.16 20.10 -3.39
C ALA A 233 -0.79 21.56 -3.72
N PRO A 234 -0.54 22.45 -2.75
CA PRO A 234 0.00 23.77 -3.06
C PRO A 234 1.30 23.75 -3.86
N ALA A 235 2.25 22.86 -3.50
CA ALA A 235 3.51 22.74 -4.20
C ALA A 235 3.38 22.25 -5.65
N ALA A 236 2.39 21.40 -5.91
CA ALA A 236 2.07 20.97 -7.27
C ALA A 236 1.47 22.11 -8.12
N LEU A 237 0.74 23.04 -7.50
CA LEU A 237 0.10 24.16 -8.19
C LEU A 237 1.03 25.35 -8.40
N ASP A 238 1.97 25.62 -7.48
CA ASP A 238 2.87 26.79 -7.50
C ASP A 238 4.23 26.51 -8.18
N GLY A 239 4.49 25.27 -8.62
CA GLY A 239 5.68 24.89 -9.39
C GLY A 239 6.88 24.44 -8.54
N ARG A 240 6.75 24.28 -7.23
CA ARG A 240 7.77 23.62 -6.38
C ARG A 240 7.90 22.15 -6.76
N VAL A 241 6.81 21.48 -7.09
CA VAL A 241 6.84 20.17 -7.76
C VAL A 241 7.04 20.38 -9.26
N GLU A 242 7.93 19.60 -9.89
CA GLU A 242 8.20 19.69 -11.33
C GLU A 242 6.90 19.43 -12.14
N GLY A 243 6.66 20.26 -13.17
CA GLY A 243 5.33 20.38 -13.81
C GLY A 243 4.77 19.08 -14.37
N ARG A 244 5.59 18.21 -14.99
CA ARG A 244 5.12 16.89 -15.51
C ARG A 244 4.78 15.94 -14.38
N ARG A 245 5.56 15.95 -13.30
CA ARG A 245 5.29 15.15 -12.09
C ARG A 245 4.04 15.65 -11.37
N ALA A 246 3.89 16.97 -11.26
CA ALA A 246 2.69 17.56 -10.68
C ALA A 246 1.41 17.12 -11.43
N VAL A 247 1.44 17.13 -12.76
CA VAL A 247 0.32 16.70 -13.60
C VAL A 247 0.02 15.22 -13.44
N LEU A 248 1.06 14.37 -13.42
CA LEU A 248 0.92 12.93 -13.19
C LEU A 248 0.26 12.64 -11.83
N TYR A 249 0.80 13.22 -10.76
CA TYR A 249 0.32 12.97 -9.41
C TYR A 249 -1.09 13.52 -9.18
N LEU A 250 -1.37 14.74 -9.64
CA LEU A 250 -2.71 15.34 -9.54
C LEU A 250 -3.74 14.55 -10.35
N GLY A 251 -3.43 14.20 -11.60
CA GLY A 251 -4.34 13.41 -12.44
C GLY A 251 -4.65 12.05 -11.83
N TYR A 252 -3.63 11.35 -11.35
CA TYR A 252 -3.81 10.04 -10.72
C TYR A 252 -4.59 10.15 -9.40
N TRP A 253 -4.19 11.06 -8.53
CA TRP A 253 -4.83 11.26 -7.23
C TRP A 253 -6.29 11.69 -7.37
N ILE A 254 -6.59 12.67 -8.23
CA ILE A 254 -7.96 13.17 -8.42
C ILE A 254 -8.87 12.07 -8.96
N THR A 255 -8.43 11.29 -9.96
CA THR A 255 -9.22 10.18 -10.51
C THR A 255 -9.40 9.05 -9.50
N ALA A 256 -8.38 8.72 -8.70
CA ALA A 256 -8.46 7.74 -7.65
C ALA A 256 -9.41 8.18 -6.53
N MET A 257 -9.31 9.43 -6.07
CA MET A 257 -10.18 9.98 -5.03
C MET A 257 -11.62 10.15 -5.51
N ASN A 258 -11.84 10.43 -6.81
CA ASN A 258 -13.20 10.48 -7.34
C ASN A 258 -13.94 9.16 -7.18
N ARG A 259 -13.27 8.03 -7.37
CA ARG A 259 -13.86 6.68 -7.23
C ARG A 259 -14.28 6.38 -5.78
N ILE A 260 -13.72 7.07 -4.80
CA ILE A 260 -13.98 6.84 -3.37
C ILE A 260 -14.92 7.92 -2.80
N TYR A 261 -14.66 9.19 -3.10
CA TYR A 261 -15.28 10.33 -2.43
C TYR A 261 -16.27 11.09 -3.31
N HIS A 262 -16.34 10.79 -4.62
CA HIS A 262 -17.16 11.52 -5.61
C HIS A 262 -16.84 13.02 -5.60
N VAL A 263 -15.59 13.35 -5.95
CA VAL A 263 -15.09 14.76 -5.97
C VAL A 263 -15.56 15.52 -7.20
N TYR A 264 -16.06 14.84 -8.21
CA TYR A 264 -16.77 15.36 -9.38
C TYR A 264 -17.80 14.34 -9.90
N ASP A 265 -18.85 14.81 -10.56
CA ASP A 265 -19.85 13.96 -11.23
C ASP A 265 -19.48 13.70 -12.70
N ASP A 266 -18.93 14.70 -13.40
CA ASP A 266 -18.43 14.62 -14.77
C ASP A 266 -16.93 14.98 -14.80
N PRO A 267 -16.06 14.19 -15.45
CA PRO A 267 -14.64 14.54 -15.59
C PRO A 267 -14.38 15.97 -16.15
N ALA A 268 -15.32 16.53 -16.94
CA ALA A 268 -15.21 17.91 -17.44
C ALA A 268 -15.33 18.98 -16.35
N GLU A 269 -15.82 18.67 -15.16
CA GLU A 269 -15.81 19.58 -14.03
C GLU A 269 -14.39 19.76 -13.46
N ALA A 270 -13.58 18.68 -13.52
CA ALA A 270 -12.22 18.68 -13.00
C ALA A 270 -11.16 18.93 -14.07
N PHE A 271 -11.33 18.40 -15.27
CA PHE A 271 -10.30 18.36 -16.30
C PHE A 271 -10.71 19.10 -17.57
N GLN A 272 -9.78 19.86 -18.16
CA GLN A 272 -9.98 20.55 -19.41
C GLN A 272 -9.97 19.58 -20.60
N PRO A 273 -10.69 19.91 -21.74
CA PRO A 273 -10.51 19.19 -23.00
C PRO A 273 -9.05 19.29 -23.52
N PRO A 274 -8.48 18.24 -24.10
CA PRO A 274 -9.09 16.92 -24.37
C PRO A 274 -8.91 15.91 -23.25
N TYR A 275 -8.45 16.35 -22.06
CA TYR A 275 -8.05 15.44 -20.96
C TYR A 275 -9.27 14.81 -20.28
N ALA A 276 -10.36 15.56 -20.11
CA ALA A 276 -11.59 15.08 -19.50
C ALA A 276 -12.11 13.77 -20.13
N GLN A 277 -11.97 13.61 -21.45
CA GLN A 277 -12.47 12.43 -22.16
C GLN A 277 -11.59 11.19 -22.01
N ARG A 278 -10.37 11.31 -21.46
CA ARG A 278 -9.41 10.20 -21.47
C ARG A 278 -8.70 9.95 -20.14
N ILE A 279 -8.76 10.90 -19.22
CA ILE A 279 -7.96 10.87 -17.99
C ILE A 279 -8.19 9.59 -17.15
N GLU A 280 -9.45 9.18 -17.01
CA GLU A 280 -9.80 7.99 -16.23
C GLU A 280 -9.27 6.71 -16.88
N GLY A 281 -9.24 6.65 -18.22
CA GLY A 281 -8.67 5.52 -18.96
C GLY A 281 -7.14 5.47 -18.95
N LEU A 282 -6.45 6.59 -18.68
CA LEU A 282 -4.98 6.60 -18.54
C LEU A 282 -4.52 5.92 -17.25
N PHE A 283 -5.36 5.93 -16.19
CA PHE A 283 -5.06 5.34 -14.88
C PHE A 283 -5.88 4.06 -14.64
N ASP A 284 -5.92 3.19 -15.65
CA ASP A 284 -6.64 1.90 -15.64
C ASP A 284 -5.78 0.72 -15.11
N GLY A 285 -4.49 0.95 -14.87
CA GLY A 285 -3.53 -0.08 -14.47
C GLY A 285 -2.91 -0.88 -15.63
N TYR A 286 -3.18 -0.51 -16.89
CA TYR A 286 -2.65 -1.21 -18.08
C TYR A 286 -1.76 -0.33 -18.95
N HIS A 287 -1.85 0.98 -18.82
CA HIS A 287 -0.96 1.92 -19.50
C HIS A 287 0.37 2.06 -18.73
N ASP A 288 1.49 2.04 -19.45
CA ASP A 288 2.80 2.33 -18.87
C ASP A 288 3.00 3.83 -18.58
N LEU A 289 4.02 4.15 -17.80
CA LEU A 289 4.29 5.53 -17.40
C LEU A 289 4.53 6.46 -18.60
N LEU A 290 5.11 5.95 -19.71
CA LEU A 290 5.33 6.74 -20.90
C LEU A 290 4.00 7.06 -21.61
N ALA A 291 3.12 6.07 -21.74
CA ALA A 291 1.78 6.26 -22.32
C ALA A 291 0.96 7.25 -21.48
N VAL A 292 0.94 7.10 -20.16
CA VAL A 292 0.26 8.01 -19.24
C VAL A 292 0.80 9.43 -19.38
N THR A 293 2.12 9.63 -19.25
CA THR A 293 2.73 10.97 -19.29
C THR A 293 2.64 11.64 -20.65
N SER A 294 2.66 10.87 -21.74
CA SER A 294 2.42 11.38 -23.09
C SER A 294 0.97 11.80 -23.34
N GLY A 295 0.04 11.20 -22.59
CA GLY A 295 -1.38 11.55 -22.62
C GLY A 295 -1.73 12.82 -21.83
N LEU A 296 -0.81 13.36 -21.03
CA LEU A 296 -1.03 14.47 -20.11
C LEU A 296 -0.32 15.75 -20.58
N PRO A 297 -0.77 16.95 -20.15
CA PRO A 297 -0.07 18.20 -20.41
C PRO A 297 1.17 18.33 -19.54
N ASN A 298 1.86 19.48 -19.62
CA ASN A 298 3.08 19.74 -18.85
C ASN A 298 2.88 20.69 -17.66
N SER A 299 1.65 21.06 -17.35
CA SER A 299 1.34 21.86 -16.16
C SER A 299 -0.09 21.63 -15.66
N PRO A 300 -0.33 21.75 -14.35
CA PRO A 300 -1.67 21.64 -13.75
C PRO A 300 -2.69 22.61 -14.36
N GLN A 301 -2.27 23.84 -14.69
CA GLN A 301 -3.13 24.88 -15.28
C GLN A 301 -3.66 24.51 -16.68
N LYS A 302 -3.02 23.54 -17.36
CA LYS A 302 -3.49 23.00 -18.64
C LYS A 302 -4.29 21.70 -18.47
N LEU A 303 -4.17 21.05 -17.32
CA LEU A 303 -4.91 19.84 -17.01
C LEU A 303 -6.26 20.13 -16.40
N LEU A 304 -6.27 20.97 -15.36
CA LEU A 304 -7.44 21.22 -14.51
C LEU A 304 -8.22 22.44 -14.98
N THR A 305 -9.54 22.42 -14.76
CA THR A 305 -10.40 23.59 -14.95
C THR A 305 -10.05 24.69 -13.95
N PRO A 306 -10.36 25.96 -14.24
CA PRO A 306 -10.15 27.04 -13.26
C PRO A 306 -10.88 26.81 -11.94
N GLU A 307 -12.09 26.25 -11.99
CA GLU A 307 -12.93 25.92 -10.83
C GLU A 307 -12.27 24.83 -9.99
N PHE A 308 -11.73 23.79 -10.61
CA PHE A 308 -11.05 22.70 -9.89
C PHE A 308 -9.68 23.13 -9.34
N LEU A 309 -8.96 24.02 -10.03
CA LEU A 309 -7.75 24.65 -9.49
C LEU A 309 -8.05 25.45 -8.20
N ALA A 310 -9.17 26.19 -8.19
CA ALA A 310 -9.62 26.91 -7.00
C ALA A 310 -10.01 25.94 -5.86
N LEU A 311 -10.68 24.83 -6.17
CA LEU A 311 -11.02 23.77 -5.22
C LEU A 311 -9.76 23.09 -4.66
N ALA A 312 -8.77 22.79 -5.50
CA ALA A 312 -7.51 22.17 -5.06
C ALA A 312 -6.68 23.12 -4.16
N ALA A 313 -6.75 24.42 -4.40
CA ALA A 313 -6.11 25.43 -3.55
C ALA A 313 -6.85 25.67 -2.23
N ASN A 314 -8.18 25.54 -2.21
CA ASN A 314 -9.03 25.75 -1.04
C ASN A 314 -10.08 24.62 -0.98
N PRO A 315 -9.69 23.41 -0.53
CA PRO A 315 -10.55 22.24 -0.59
C PRO A 315 -11.77 22.36 0.32
N THR A 316 -12.91 21.88 -0.18
CA THR A 316 -14.17 21.80 0.55
C THR A 316 -14.87 20.49 0.23
N GLY A 317 -15.88 20.10 1.00
CA GLY A 317 -16.72 18.93 0.72
C GLY A 317 -15.94 17.62 0.56
N ALA A 318 -16.13 16.94 -0.55
CA ALA A 318 -15.50 15.65 -0.86
C ALA A 318 -13.97 15.75 -1.01
N ALA A 319 -13.48 16.80 -1.67
CA ALA A 319 -12.05 17.04 -1.85
C ALA A 319 -11.33 17.27 -0.51
N LEU A 320 -11.95 17.99 0.42
CA LEU A 320 -11.40 18.20 1.76
C LEU A 320 -11.32 16.87 2.52
N ARG A 321 -12.40 16.07 2.51
CA ARG A 321 -12.38 14.74 3.17
C ARG A 321 -11.28 13.83 2.64
N ALA A 322 -11.11 13.78 1.31
CA ALA A 322 -10.06 12.97 0.68
C ALA A 322 -8.64 13.40 1.11
N MET A 323 -8.40 14.71 1.24
CA MET A 323 -7.11 15.23 1.72
C MET A 323 -6.92 14.96 3.22
N ASP A 324 -7.96 15.20 4.03
CA ASP A 324 -7.89 14.99 5.49
C ASP A 324 -7.60 13.52 5.81
N ASP A 325 -8.24 12.54 5.14
CA ASP A 325 -7.97 11.11 5.34
C ASP A 325 -6.52 10.74 4.95
N SER A 326 -5.95 11.41 3.94
CA SER A 326 -4.55 11.21 3.54
C SER A 326 -3.56 11.84 4.54
N ASP A 327 -3.93 12.94 5.19
CA ASP A 327 -3.02 13.75 6.05
C ASP A 327 -2.91 13.21 7.49
N THR A 328 -3.71 12.21 7.89
CA THR A 328 -3.70 11.65 9.26
C THR A 328 -2.51 10.75 9.58
N VAL A 329 -1.64 10.48 8.61
CA VAL A 329 -0.53 9.51 8.74
C VAL A 329 0.54 9.92 9.76
N CYS A 330 0.59 11.20 10.14
CA CYS A 330 1.50 11.73 11.18
C CYS A 330 0.82 12.10 12.50
N ASP A 331 -0.51 11.92 12.61
CA ASP A 331 -1.30 12.33 13.77
C ASP A 331 -1.39 11.19 14.81
N TRP A 332 -0.26 10.72 15.27
CA TRP A 332 -0.14 9.71 16.32
C TRP A 332 1.21 9.80 17.04
N ALA A 333 1.20 9.53 18.34
CA ALA A 333 2.42 9.49 19.14
C ALA A 333 3.05 8.09 19.08
N SER A 334 4.36 8.04 18.89
CA SER A 334 5.13 6.79 18.90
C SER A 334 5.87 6.61 20.23
N ASP A 335 5.92 5.37 20.71
CA ASP A 335 6.79 4.93 21.82
C ASP A 335 7.96 4.07 21.32
N VAL A 336 8.08 3.91 20.01
CA VAL A 336 9.18 3.22 19.34
C VAL A 336 9.91 4.16 18.39
N PRO A 337 11.17 3.85 17.99
CA PRO A 337 11.93 4.73 17.12
C PRO A 337 11.31 4.92 15.75
N VAL A 338 11.19 6.19 15.31
CA VAL A 338 10.71 6.58 13.98
C VAL A 338 11.72 7.51 13.32
N ARG A 339 12.01 7.32 12.03
CA ARG A 339 12.84 8.19 11.21
C ARG A 339 12.13 8.60 9.94
N LEU A 340 12.21 9.89 9.62
CA LEU A 340 11.81 10.44 8.33
C LEU A 340 13.05 10.83 7.56
N TYR A 341 13.19 10.33 6.34
CA TYR A 341 14.28 10.68 5.44
C TYR A 341 13.75 11.59 4.33
N ALA A 342 14.37 12.72 4.10
CA ALA A 342 13.94 13.67 3.07
C ALA A 342 15.12 14.46 2.53
N ALA A 343 14.99 15.02 1.33
CA ALA A 343 16.02 15.81 0.67
C ALA A 343 15.52 17.20 0.27
N ARG A 344 16.36 18.22 0.40
CA ARG A 344 16.03 19.60 0.04
C ARG A 344 15.95 19.81 -1.47
N GLY A 345 16.65 18.98 -2.26
CA GLY A 345 16.62 18.98 -3.71
C GLY A 345 15.44 18.21 -4.32
N ASP A 346 14.59 17.58 -3.49
CA ASP A 346 13.44 16.81 -3.97
C ASP A 346 12.37 17.71 -4.59
N ARG A 347 12.16 17.55 -5.91
CA ARG A 347 11.17 18.29 -6.69
C ARG A 347 9.92 17.45 -7.05
N SER A 348 9.73 16.33 -6.38
CA SER A 348 8.52 15.49 -6.46
C SER A 348 7.71 15.60 -5.19
N VAL A 349 8.40 15.49 -4.04
CA VAL A 349 7.83 15.58 -2.71
C VAL A 349 8.66 16.57 -1.91
N PRO A 350 8.23 17.82 -1.79
CA PRO A 350 8.97 18.86 -1.09
C PRO A 350 9.33 18.48 0.35
N PHE A 351 10.54 18.84 0.77
CA PHE A 351 11.09 18.59 2.11
C PHE A 351 10.14 19.05 3.24
N GLU A 352 9.33 20.05 2.97
CA GLU A 352 8.32 20.60 3.88
C GLU A 352 7.25 19.58 4.29
N ASN A 353 6.98 18.54 3.48
CA ASN A 353 6.10 17.44 3.90
C ASN A 353 6.64 16.77 5.17
N SER A 354 7.93 16.41 5.19
CA SER A 354 8.56 15.83 6.38
C SER A 354 8.64 16.83 7.53
N GLN A 355 8.92 18.10 7.26
CA GLN A 355 8.89 19.14 8.29
C GLN A 355 7.51 19.34 8.91
N ARG A 356 6.43 19.19 8.11
CA ARG A 356 5.06 19.28 8.61
C ARG A 356 4.72 18.07 9.48
N CYS A 357 5.12 16.87 9.06
CA CYS A 357 4.98 15.66 9.86
C CYS A 357 5.72 15.76 11.21
N MET A 358 6.92 16.37 11.22
CA MET A 358 7.68 16.64 12.46
C MET A 358 7.01 17.64 13.40
N LYS A 359 6.02 18.41 12.94
CA LYS A 359 5.22 19.31 13.78
C LYS A 359 3.91 18.68 14.27
N ALA A 360 3.55 17.51 13.73
CA ALA A 360 2.42 16.70 14.21
C ALA A 360 2.80 15.88 15.45
N GLU A 361 1.90 15.08 15.97
CA GLU A 361 2.13 14.27 17.17
C GLU A 361 3.32 13.32 17.05
N LEU A 362 3.54 12.76 15.86
CA LEU A 362 4.67 11.86 15.59
C LEU A 362 6.04 12.52 15.83
N GLY A 363 6.15 13.83 15.57
CA GLY A 363 7.42 14.57 15.70
C GLY A 363 8.01 14.64 17.11
N GLY A 364 7.23 14.33 18.13
CA GLY A 364 7.73 14.28 19.52
C GLY A 364 8.74 13.16 19.77
N THR A 365 8.76 12.13 18.93
CA THR A 365 9.62 10.93 19.06
C THR A 365 10.34 10.56 17.76
N ALA A 366 10.00 11.21 16.64
CA ALA A 366 10.62 10.98 15.34
C ALA A 366 11.91 11.79 15.15
N GLU A 367 12.82 11.26 14.35
CA GLU A 367 14.03 11.93 13.87
C GLU A 367 13.90 12.26 12.39
N LEU A 368 14.16 13.51 11.98
CA LEU A 368 14.24 13.92 10.58
C LEU A 368 15.70 13.85 10.11
N VAL A 369 15.96 12.99 9.13
CA VAL A 369 17.27 12.83 8.49
C VAL A 369 17.26 13.61 7.17
N ASP A 370 18.03 14.69 7.12
CA ASP A 370 18.22 15.51 5.92
C ASP A 370 19.28 14.86 5.01
N LEU A 371 18.86 14.42 3.82
CA LEU A 371 19.74 13.78 2.83
C LEU A 371 20.48 14.80 1.94
N GLY A 372 20.30 16.09 2.17
CA GLY A 372 20.95 17.16 1.43
C GLY A 372 20.23 17.54 0.14
N ASP A 373 21.02 18.02 -0.83
CA ASP A 373 20.50 18.53 -2.12
C ASP A 373 20.58 17.43 -3.20
N ILE A 374 19.74 16.41 -3.04
CA ILE A 374 19.60 15.28 -4.00
C ILE A 374 18.16 15.19 -4.50
N ASP A 375 17.98 14.56 -5.67
CA ASP A 375 16.65 14.40 -6.25
C ASP A 375 15.83 13.28 -5.58
N HIS A 376 14.53 13.22 -5.92
CA HIS A 376 13.58 12.26 -5.37
C HIS A 376 14.02 10.80 -5.52
N GLY A 377 14.51 10.42 -6.70
CA GLY A 377 14.94 9.03 -6.97
C GLY A 377 16.19 8.64 -6.20
N ASP A 378 17.08 9.61 -5.92
CA ASP A 378 18.30 9.38 -5.16
C ASP A 378 18.05 9.29 -3.65
N THR A 379 16.93 9.85 -3.15
CA THR A 379 16.60 9.74 -1.70
C THR A 379 16.48 8.28 -1.27
N VAL A 380 15.74 7.45 -2.01
CA VAL A 380 15.57 6.04 -1.66
C VAL A 380 16.86 5.24 -1.79
N ARG A 381 17.70 5.53 -2.80
CA ARG A 381 19.00 4.89 -2.96
C ARG A 381 19.95 5.21 -1.82
N THR A 382 19.88 6.44 -1.32
CA THR A 382 20.71 6.92 -0.20
C THR A 382 20.17 6.43 1.15
N ALA A 383 18.85 6.43 1.34
CA ALA A 383 18.22 6.11 2.63
C ALA A 383 18.18 4.61 2.92
N LEU A 384 17.83 3.75 1.94
CA LEU A 384 17.59 2.32 2.22
C LEU A 384 18.80 1.59 2.82
N PRO A 385 20.05 1.80 2.39
CA PRO A 385 21.21 1.23 3.08
C PRO A 385 21.35 1.72 4.53
N GLN A 386 21.09 3.01 4.79
CA GLN A 386 21.12 3.57 6.14
C GLN A 386 20.00 2.99 7.01
N ILE A 387 18.82 2.77 6.44
CA ILE A 387 17.67 2.16 7.11
C ILE A 387 17.97 0.71 7.48
N LEU A 388 18.54 -0.07 6.55
CA LEU A 388 18.95 -1.45 6.82
C LEU A 388 19.96 -1.51 7.97
N ASP A 389 20.97 -0.64 7.96
CA ASP A 389 21.98 -0.56 9.04
C ASP A 389 21.35 -0.12 10.35
N TRP A 390 20.38 0.79 10.32
CA TRP A 390 19.66 1.22 11.50
C TRP A 390 18.76 0.11 12.05
N PHE A 391 18.03 -0.62 11.20
CA PHE A 391 17.23 -1.77 11.60
C PHE A 391 18.10 -2.86 12.23
N ARG A 392 19.27 -3.16 11.66
CA ARG A 392 20.23 -4.11 12.24
C ARG A 392 20.73 -3.72 13.64
N LYS A 393 20.83 -2.43 13.92
CA LYS A 393 21.25 -1.92 15.25
C LYS A 393 20.13 -1.91 16.26
N THR A 394 18.90 -1.59 15.84
CA THR A 394 17.74 -1.46 16.74
C THR A 394 17.03 -2.79 16.94
N GLN A 395 16.92 -3.59 15.90
CA GLN A 395 16.22 -4.87 15.84
C GLN A 395 16.98 -5.82 14.92
N PRO A 396 18.14 -6.38 15.34
CA PRO A 396 18.94 -7.26 14.49
C PRO A 396 18.12 -8.46 14.00
N PRO A 397 18.43 -9.03 12.81
CA PRO A 397 17.79 -10.28 12.39
C PRO A 397 18.02 -11.36 13.44
N ALA A 398 17.05 -12.26 13.59
CA ALA A 398 17.05 -13.27 14.64
C ALA A 398 18.10 -14.37 14.41
#